data_df7f9d5e079f4a4e6771326d0baf288f
#
_entry.id   df7f9d5e079f4a4e6771326d0baf288f
#
_cell.length_a   1.000
_cell.length_b   1.000
_cell.length_c   1.000
_cell.angle_alpha   90.00
_cell.angle_beta   90.00
_cell.angle_gamma   90.00
#
_symmetry.space_group_name_H-M   'P 1'
#
loop_
_entity.id
_entity.type
_entity.pdbx_description
1 polymer ?
#
loop_
_entity_poly.entity_id
_entity_poly.type
_entity_poly.pdbx_seq_one_letter_code
_entity_poly.pdbx_strand_id
1 'polypeptide(L)'
;DVYKRQHLNSMDMQKIMKFNKQFLTTRVVTVSSMQEEEVYNIFEILNARGVKLKQAELLKNYMFKYLKPKPLLDTYKEKWNELEVSLDGIDIDDYYLHIFRCYEGDGNTKKEQLFEASKKLLQSGKKEGIVKFFDFFTKYGSMYYNIVNAVGEGIEKEVYDYFKLKINRQIRPVLLMLRVKKDTHVISDELYERCI
;
A
#
# COMPACT_ATOMS: atom_id res chain seq x y z
N ASP A 1 -5.07 10.53 -16.16
CA ASP A 1 -5.96 11.50 -16.81
C ASP A 1 -6.19 11.26 -18.29
N VAL A 2 -5.24 10.67 -19.01
CA VAL A 2 -5.39 10.31 -20.44
C VAL A 2 -6.55 9.29 -20.62
N TYR A 3 -6.61 8.27 -19.78
CA TYR A 3 -7.69 7.26 -19.83
C TYR A 3 -9.08 7.85 -19.56
N LYS A 4 -9.20 8.80 -18.64
CA LYS A 4 -10.49 9.48 -18.37
C LYS A 4 -10.93 10.34 -19.54
N ARG A 5 -9.98 11.03 -20.21
CA ARG A 5 -10.26 11.80 -21.43
C ARG A 5 -10.67 10.91 -22.60
N GLN A 6 -9.95 9.78 -22.81
CA GLN A 6 -10.29 8.82 -23.85
C GLN A 6 -11.70 8.22 -23.65
N HIS A 7 -12.05 7.89 -22.39
CA HIS A 7 -13.35 7.36 -22.07
C HIS A 7 -14.48 8.38 -22.31
N LEU A 8 -14.27 9.64 -21.97
CA LEU A 8 -15.22 10.71 -22.26
C LEU A 8 -15.37 10.98 -23.77
N ASN A 9 -14.28 10.94 -24.51
CA ASN A 9 -14.30 11.15 -25.96
C ASN A 9 -14.99 10.01 -26.73
N SER A 10 -15.07 8.81 -26.13
CA SER A 10 -15.79 7.66 -26.71
C SER A 10 -17.27 7.59 -26.33
N MET A 11 -17.74 8.50 -25.47
CA MET A 11 -19.14 8.52 -25.04
C MET A 11 -20.04 9.25 -26.04
N ASP A 12 -21.23 8.68 -26.29
CA ASP A 12 -22.30 9.36 -27.00
C ASP A 12 -22.76 10.62 -26.25
N MET A 13 -23.17 11.65 -27.00
CA MET A 13 -23.62 12.94 -26.48
C MET A 13 -24.68 12.82 -25.38
N GLN A 14 -25.64 11.89 -25.55
CA GLN A 14 -26.68 11.64 -24.55
C GLN A 14 -26.08 11.12 -23.22
N LYS A 15 -25.07 10.26 -23.28
CA LYS A 15 -24.36 9.76 -22.08
C LYS A 15 -23.58 10.85 -21.39
N ILE A 16 -22.94 11.73 -22.17
CA ILE A 16 -22.22 12.89 -21.63
C ILE A 16 -23.19 13.84 -20.92
N MET A 17 -24.35 14.14 -21.53
CA MET A 17 -25.37 14.99 -20.92
C MET A 17 -25.95 14.39 -19.63
N LYS A 18 -26.18 13.09 -19.61
CA LYS A 18 -26.67 12.36 -18.43
C LYS A 18 -25.60 12.38 -17.31
N PHE A 19 -24.34 12.14 -17.66
CA PHE A 19 -23.24 12.20 -16.72
C PHE A 19 -23.09 13.61 -16.13
N ASN A 20 -23.10 14.64 -16.97
CA ASN A 20 -23.00 16.03 -16.55
C ASN A 20 -24.15 16.42 -15.62
N LYS A 21 -25.39 16.03 -15.93
CA LYS A 21 -26.54 16.24 -15.06
C LYS A 21 -26.36 15.55 -13.71
N GLN A 22 -25.93 14.29 -13.69
CA GLN A 22 -25.66 13.57 -12.45
C GLN A 22 -24.55 14.23 -11.63
N PHE A 23 -23.48 14.66 -12.28
CA PHE A 23 -22.37 15.33 -11.64
C PHE A 23 -22.79 16.65 -10.99
N LEU A 24 -23.56 17.50 -11.72
CA LEU A 24 -24.05 18.79 -11.23
C LEU A 24 -25.12 18.65 -10.13
N THR A 25 -25.81 17.52 -10.07
CA THR A 25 -26.82 17.25 -9.02
C THR A 25 -26.25 16.46 -7.85
N THR A 26 -24.97 16.09 -7.88
CA THR A 26 -24.30 15.38 -6.79
C THR A 26 -24.25 16.28 -5.55
N ARG A 27 -24.76 15.77 -4.44
CA ARG A 27 -24.65 16.44 -3.15
C ARG A 27 -23.34 16.04 -2.48
N VAL A 28 -22.58 17.02 -2.07
CA VAL A 28 -21.32 16.84 -1.34
C VAL A 28 -21.51 17.30 0.09
N VAL A 29 -21.11 16.46 1.03
CA VAL A 29 -21.05 16.83 2.45
C VAL A 29 -19.58 17.06 2.78
N THR A 30 -19.26 18.27 3.21
CA THR A 30 -17.93 18.61 3.70
C THR A 30 -17.95 18.57 5.22
N VAL A 31 -17.08 17.78 5.81
CA VAL A 31 -16.86 17.71 7.26
C VAL A 31 -15.48 18.29 7.52
N SER A 32 -15.41 19.32 8.34
CA SER A 32 -14.15 19.93 8.77
C SER A 32 -14.05 19.90 10.29
N SER A 33 -12.86 19.65 10.82
CA SER A 33 -12.55 19.76 12.23
C SER A 33 -11.26 20.56 12.40
N MET A 34 -11.17 21.32 13.49
CA MET A 34 -9.94 22.02 13.87
C MET A 34 -8.93 21.09 14.54
N GLN A 35 -9.37 19.89 14.97
CA GLN A 35 -8.55 18.89 15.62
C GLN A 35 -8.23 17.77 14.63
N GLU A 36 -6.97 17.64 14.25
CA GLU A 36 -6.51 16.59 13.30
C GLU A 36 -6.90 15.18 13.78
N GLU A 37 -6.90 14.92 15.10
CA GLU A 37 -7.28 13.62 15.65
C GLU A 37 -8.75 13.25 15.39
N GLU A 38 -9.63 14.24 15.40
CA GLU A 38 -11.06 14.03 15.09
C GLU A 38 -11.25 13.71 13.61
N VAL A 39 -10.46 14.31 12.71
CA VAL A 39 -10.51 14.02 11.28
C VAL A 39 -10.23 12.55 11.01
N TYR A 40 -9.22 11.97 11.66
CA TYR A 40 -8.90 10.54 11.51
C TYR A 40 -10.01 9.63 12.07
N ASN A 41 -10.62 9.99 13.19
CA ASN A 41 -11.73 9.23 13.77
C ASN A 41 -12.98 9.31 12.88
N ILE A 42 -13.31 10.49 12.35
CA ILE A 42 -14.43 10.69 11.41
C ILE A 42 -14.20 9.83 10.16
N PHE A 43 -12.99 9.78 9.66
CA PHE A 43 -12.61 8.99 8.51
C PHE A 43 -12.84 7.48 8.73
N GLU A 44 -12.46 6.93 9.88
CA GLU A 44 -12.73 5.54 10.25
C GLU A 44 -14.25 5.26 10.32
N ILE A 45 -15.03 6.16 10.92
CA ILE A 45 -16.49 6.02 11.05
C ILE A 45 -17.19 6.08 9.70
N LEU A 46 -16.81 7.00 8.83
CA LEU A 46 -17.40 7.13 7.50
C LEU A 46 -17.11 5.92 6.62
N ASN A 47 -15.91 5.34 6.76
CA ASN A 47 -15.54 4.11 6.03
C ASN A 47 -16.38 2.89 6.41
N ALA A 48 -16.89 2.83 7.64
CA ALA A 48 -17.77 1.74 8.10
C ALA A 48 -19.16 1.77 7.41
N ARG A 49 -19.57 2.89 6.82
CA ARG A 49 -20.92 3.11 6.25
C ARG A 49 -20.95 3.34 4.75
N GLY A 50 -19.79 3.49 4.08
CA GLY A 50 -19.69 3.86 2.67
C GLY A 50 -19.02 2.82 1.78
N VAL A 51 -18.46 3.31 0.67
CA VAL A 51 -17.55 2.51 -0.17
C VAL A 51 -16.30 2.25 0.65
N LYS A 52 -15.98 0.99 0.89
CA LYS A 52 -14.82 0.60 1.69
C LYS A 52 -13.55 1.17 1.07
N LEU A 53 -12.79 1.88 1.89
CA LEU A 53 -11.46 2.34 1.53
C LEU A 53 -10.49 1.17 1.44
N LYS A 54 -9.40 1.37 0.74
CA LYS A 54 -8.29 0.42 0.75
C LYS A 54 -7.72 0.26 2.15
N GLN A 55 -7.29 -0.95 2.47
CA GLN A 55 -6.69 -1.24 3.79
C GLN A 55 -5.44 -0.39 4.04
N ALA A 56 -4.67 -0.12 3.00
CA ALA A 56 -3.51 0.76 3.07
C ALA A 56 -3.85 2.21 3.40
N GLU A 57 -4.99 2.73 2.91
CA GLU A 57 -5.44 4.08 3.25
C GLU A 57 -5.85 4.19 4.73
N LEU A 58 -6.48 3.16 5.26
CA LEU A 58 -6.82 3.08 6.69
C LEU A 58 -5.55 3.06 7.55
N LEU A 59 -4.56 2.24 7.15
CA LEU A 59 -3.26 2.17 7.82
C LEU A 59 -2.52 3.51 7.78
N LYS A 60 -2.45 4.15 6.61
CA LYS A 60 -1.85 5.49 6.41
C LYS A 60 -2.41 6.50 7.40
N ASN A 61 -3.73 6.62 7.43
CA ASN A 61 -4.41 7.56 8.32
C ASN A 61 -4.16 7.23 9.80
N TYR A 62 -4.22 5.96 10.16
CA TYR A 62 -3.94 5.51 11.52
C TYR A 62 -2.51 5.90 11.95
N MET A 63 -1.50 5.62 11.11
CA MET A 63 -0.11 5.94 11.44
C MET A 63 0.12 7.46 11.51
N PHE A 64 -0.43 8.24 10.58
CA PHE A 64 -0.29 9.69 10.58
C PHE A 64 -0.86 10.37 11.83
N LYS A 65 -1.91 9.81 12.43
CA LYS A 65 -2.47 10.30 13.71
C LYS A 65 -1.41 10.37 14.82
N TYR A 66 -0.42 9.48 14.83
CA TYR A 66 0.60 9.38 15.88
C TYR A 66 1.95 10.04 15.52
N LEU A 67 2.13 10.48 14.28
CA LEU A 67 3.37 11.09 13.81
C LEU A 67 3.39 12.61 14.08
N LYS A 68 3.59 12.97 15.32
CA LYS A 68 3.76 14.37 15.76
C LYS A 68 5.20 14.60 16.24
N PRO A 69 5.79 15.81 16.07
CA PRO A 69 5.22 17.06 15.56
C PRO A 69 5.12 17.13 14.03
N LYS A 70 4.57 18.24 13.52
CA LYS A 70 4.30 18.44 12.08
C LYS A 70 5.49 18.17 11.15
N PRO A 71 6.74 18.58 11.43
CA PRO A 71 7.88 18.25 10.56
C PRO A 71 8.08 16.75 10.37
N LEU A 72 7.86 15.95 11.43
CA LEU A 72 7.93 14.50 11.35
C LEU A 72 6.82 13.95 10.44
N LEU A 73 5.59 14.42 10.62
CA LEU A 73 4.46 14.03 9.78
C LEU A 73 4.71 14.34 8.31
N ASP A 74 5.27 15.52 7.99
CA ASP A 74 5.56 15.91 6.62
C ASP A 74 6.61 14.97 5.98
N THR A 75 7.67 14.62 6.70
CA THR A 75 8.65 13.61 6.26
C THR A 75 7.99 12.26 5.96
N TYR A 76 7.05 11.80 6.78
CA TYR A 76 6.38 10.52 6.57
C TYR A 76 5.34 10.58 5.45
N LYS A 77 4.74 11.74 5.18
CA LYS A 77 3.90 11.95 3.99
C LYS A 77 4.73 11.85 2.70
N GLU A 78 5.94 12.39 2.68
CA GLU A 78 6.86 12.26 1.55
C GLU A 78 7.24 10.79 1.32
N LYS A 79 7.65 10.05 2.37
CA LYS A 79 7.94 8.61 2.27
C LYS A 79 6.75 7.80 1.74
N TRP A 80 5.52 8.15 2.13
CA TRP A 80 4.34 7.49 1.60
C TRP A 80 4.12 7.77 0.12
N ASN A 81 4.29 9.03 -0.30
CA ASN A 81 4.19 9.38 -1.71
C ASN A 81 5.26 8.68 -2.56
N GLU A 82 6.49 8.59 -2.06
CA GLU A 82 7.57 7.83 -2.70
C GLU A 82 7.22 6.34 -2.84
N LEU A 83 6.61 5.75 -1.82
CA LEU A 83 6.11 4.38 -1.88
C LEU A 83 5.04 4.24 -2.98
N GLU A 84 4.03 5.11 -3.02
CA GLU A 84 2.97 5.06 -4.03
C GLU A 84 3.54 5.20 -5.45
N VAL A 85 4.52 6.08 -5.63
CA VAL A 85 5.23 6.23 -6.91
C VAL A 85 6.03 4.97 -7.25
N SER A 86 6.72 4.38 -6.27
CA SER A 86 7.54 3.18 -6.49
C SER A 86 6.72 1.94 -6.85
N LEU A 87 5.46 1.90 -6.45
CA LEU A 87 4.56 0.78 -6.75
C LEU A 87 3.90 0.86 -8.13
N ASP A 88 3.98 1.96 -8.82
CA ASP A 88 3.47 2.25 -10.19
C ASP A 88 2.52 1.20 -10.79
N GLY A 89 1.20 1.41 -10.66
CA GLY A 89 0.18 0.50 -11.18
C GLY A 89 -0.04 -0.79 -10.39
N ILE A 90 0.72 -1.05 -9.33
CA ILE A 90 0.51 -2.18 -8.42
C ILE A 90 -0.54 -1.81 -7.36
N ASP A 91 -1.46 -2.73 -7.06
CA ASP A 91 -2.40 -2.51 -5.96
C ASP A 91 -1.66 -2.46 -4.62
N ILE A 92 -1.71 -1.30 -3.95
CA ILE A 92 -1.05 -1.07 -2.68
C ILE A 92 -1.54 -2.04 -1.58
N ASP A 93 -2.78 -2.54 -1.66
CA ASP A 93 -3.28 -3.52 -0.70
C ASP A 93 -2.66 -4.91 -0.92
N ASP A 94 -2.27 -5.26 -2.16
CA ASP A 94 -1.50 -6.49 -2.41
C ASP A 94 -0.08 -6.37 -1.86
N TYR A 95 0.56 -5.21 -2.07
CA TYR A 95 1.85 -4.90 -1.44
C TYR A 95 1.74 -4.98 0.08
N TYR A 96 0.74 -4.33 0.67
CA TYR A 96 0.51 -4.30 2.11
C TYR A 96 0.38 -5.71 2.68
N LEU A 97 -0.40 -6.58 2.05
CA LEU A 97 -0.54 -7.97 2.48
C LEU A 97 0.81 -8.69 2.54
N HIS A 98 1.61 -8.52 1.50
CA HIS A 98 2.87 -9.25 1.39
C HIS A 98 3.94 -8.70 2.34
N ILE A 99 4.07 -7.38 2.47
CA ILE A 99 5.07 -6.78 3.37
C ILE A 99 4.69 -6.97 4.85
N PHE A 100 3.39 -6.96 5.17
CA PHE A 100 2.90 -7.25 6.52
C PHE A 100 3.27 -8.66 6.95
N ARG A 101 3.08 -9.64 6.07
CA ARG A 101 3.51 -11.02 6.31
C ARG A 101 5.01 -11.17 6.51
N CYS A 102 5.80 -10.39 5.78
CA CYS A 102 7.26 -10.34 5.99
C CYS A 102 7.63 -9.75 7.35
N TYR A 103 6.87 -8.78 7.85
CA TYR A 103 7.12 -8.12 9.13
C TYR A 103 6.73 -8.99 10.32
N GLU A 104 5.56 -9.60 10.26
CA GLU A 104 4.96 -10.35 11.37
C GLU A 104 5.36 -11.84 11.36
N GLY A 105 5.74 -12.37 10.19
CA GLY A 105 6.07 -13.78 10.02
C GLY A 105 4.84 -14.71 9.98
N ASP A 106 3.61 -14.15 10.01
CA ASP A 106 2.36 -14.91 9.90
C ASP A 106 1.77 -14.85 8.49
N GLY A 107 1.58 -16.03 7.89
CA GLY A 107 0.95 -16.18 6.58
C GLY A 107 -0.58 -16.18 6.57
N ASN A 108 -1.24 -16.18 7.73
CA ASN A 108 -2.68 -16.43 7.86
C ASN A 108 -3.56 -15.19 7.70
N THR A 109 -2.99 -14.00 7.89
CA THR A 109 -3.76 -12.75 7.80
C THR A 109 -4.33 -12.56 6.38
N LYS A 110 -5.65 -12.33 6.28
CA LYS A 110 -6.34 -12.05 5.03
C LYS A 110 -6.31 -10.57 4.69
N LYS A 111 -6.42 -10.24 3.39
CA LYS A 111 -6.38 -8.87 2.88
C LYS A 111 -7.39 -7.94 3.58
N GLU A 112 -8.60 -8.41 3.82
CA GLU A 112 -9.67 -7.65 4.45
C GLU A 112 -9.46 -7.39 5.96
N GLN A 113 -8.53 -8.08 6.57
CA GLN A 113 -8.21 -8.02 8.01
C GLN A 113 -6.91 -7.26 8.31
N LEU A 114 -6.21 -6.79 7.27
CA LEU A 114 -4.87 -6.21 7.40
C LEU A 114 -4.83 -5.00 8.33
N PHE A 115 -5.77 -4.08 8.19
CA PHE A 115 -5.82 -2.89 9.03
C PHE A 115 -6.01 -3.25 10.50
N GLU A 116 -6.96 -4.13 10.81
CA GLU A 116 -7.22 -4.55 12.19
C GLU A 116 -6.05 -5.34 12.79
N ALA A 117 -5.40 -6.19 12.00
CA ALA A 117 -4.21 -6.91 12.42
C ALA A 117 -3.05 -5.94 12.72
N SER A 118 -2.78 -4.99 11.82
CA SER A 118 -1.77 -3.96 12.04
C SER A 118 -2.09 -3.07 13.23
N LYS A 119 -3.34 -2.69 13.42
CA LYS A 119 -3.79 -1.89 14.57
C LYS A 119 -3.52 -2.62 15.88
N LYS A 120 -3.81 -3.92 15.96
CA LYS A 120 -3.48 -4.75 17.14
C LYS A 120 -1.98 -4.80 17.40
N LEU A 121 -1.17 -5.02 16.35
CA LEU A 121 0.28 -5.04 16.44
C LEU A 121 0.83 -3.69 16.94
N LEU A 122 0.28 -2.58 16.47
CA LEU A 122 0.75 -1.22 16.75
C LEU A 122 0.13 -0.61 18.00
N GLN A 123 -0.99 -1.14 18.53
CA GLN A 123 -1.64 -0.66 19.77
C GLN A 123 -0.78 -0.83 21.02
N SER A 124 0.04 -1.88 21.07
CA SER A 124 1.04 -2.05 22.13
C SER A 124 2.23 -1.12 21.94
N GLY A 125 2.32 -0.46 20.79
CA GLY A 125 3.46 0.32 20.35
C GLY A 125 3.32 1.78 20.71
N LYS A 126 4.21 2.23 21.53
CA LYS A 126 4.63 3.62 21.62
C LYS A 126 4.93 4.11 20.19
N LYS A 127 4.93 5.43 19.98
CA LYS A 127 5.32 6.10 18.72
C LYS A 127 6.48 5.43 17.96
N GLU A 128 7.47 4.92 18.68
CA GLU A 128 8.62 4.18 18.14
C GLU A 128 8.22 2.92 17.34
N GLY A 129 7.23 2.17 17.80
CA GLY A 129 6.74 0.99 17.08
C GLY A 129 6.06 1.37 15.75
N ILE A 130 5.30 2.47 15.75
CA ILE A 130 4.66 3.00 14.55
C ILE A 130 5.72 3.50 13.55
N VAL A 131 6.70 4.25 14.02
CA VAL A 131 7.83 4.73 13.20
C VAL A 131 8.57 3.55 12.58
N LYS A 132 8.96 2.56 13.40
CA LYS A 132 9.68 1.38 12.94
C LYS A 132 8.90 0.59 11.88
N PHE A 133 7.61 0.39 12.11
CA PHE A 133 6.76 -0.29 11.15
C PHE A 133 6.61 0.52 9.86
N PHE A 134 6.42 1.84 9.95
CA PHE A 134 6.28 2.71 8.79
C PHE A 134 7.55 2.71 7.93
N ASP A 135 8.72 2.85 8.56
CA ASP A 135 10.01 2.80 7.87
C ASP A 135 10.20 1.47 7.15
N PHE A 136 9.86 0.36 7.81
CA PHE A 136 9.87 -0.96 7.19
C PHE A 136 8.87 -1.03 6.02
N PHE A 137 7.64 -0.58 6.23
CA PHE A 137 6.57 -0.61 5.22
C PHE A 137 6.94 0.19 3.96
N THR A 138 7.56 1.35 4.10
CA THR A 138 7.90 2.20 2.95
C THR A 138 9.18 1.82 2.24
N LYS A 139 10.09 1.13 2.93
CA LYS A 139 11.42 0.78 2.41
C LYS A 139 11.41 -0.14 1.19
N TYR A 140 10.48 -1.08 1.13
CA TYR A 140 10.55 -2.19 0.17
C TYR A 140 9.63 -2.05 -1.05
N GLY A 141 9.05 -0.88 -1.31
CA GLY A 141 8.15 -0.64 -2.44
C GLY A 141 8.80 -0.91 -3.80
N SER A 142 9.96 -0.30 -4.05
CA SER A 142 10.70 -0.50 -5.30
C SER A 142 11.13 -1.95 -5.51
N MET A 143 11.53 -2.63 -4.43
CA MET A 143 11.90 -4.04 -4.47
C MET A 143 10.71 -4.92 -4.84
N TYR A 144 9.54 -4.62 -4.30
CA TYR A 144 8.31 -5.33 -4.67
C TYR A 144 7.90 -5.06 -6.12
N TYR A 145 8.05 -3.82 -6.58
CA TYR A 145 7.85 -3.48 -7.99
C TYR A 145 8.74 -4.32 -8.90
N ASN A 146 10.01 -4.48 -8.55
CA ASN A 146 10.96 -5.29 -9.31
C ASN A 146 10.53 -6.76 -9.40
N ILE A 147 10.08 -7.35 -8.29
CA ILE A 147 9.55 -8.72 -8.27
C ILE A 147 8.32 -8.86 -9.18
N VAL A 148 7.38 -7.91 -9.11
CA VAL A 148 6.13 -7.97 -9.88
C VAL A 148 6.36 -7.76 -11.37
N ASN A 149 7.26 -6.86 -11.73
CA ASN A 149 7.55 -6.47 -13.11
C ASN A 149 8.73 -7.22 -13.73
N ALA A 150 9.36 -8.10 -12.96
CA ALA A 150 10.54 -8.86 -13.38
C ALA A 150 11.70 -7.95 -13.78
N VAL A 151 12.01 -6.98 -12.92
CA VAL A 151 13.16 -6.08 -13.08
C VAL A 151 14.28 -6.58 -12.17
N GLY A 152 15.47 -6.78 -12.70
CA GLY A 152 16.62 -7.29 -11.94
C GLY A 152 17.75 -7.71 -12.87
N GLU A 153 18.77 -8.34 -12.31
CA GLU A 153 19.93 -8.87 -13.01
C GLU A 153 20.21 -10.30 -12.55
N GLY A 154 20.96 -11.05 -13.39
CA GLY A 154 21.39 -12.40 -13.06
C GLY A 154 20.22 -13.35 -12.72
N ILE A 155 20.43 -14.19 -11.72
CA ILE A 155 19.46 -15.21 -11.28
C ILE A 155 18.12 -14.61 -10.83
N GLU A 156 18.13 -13.44 -10.21
CA GLU A 156 16.89 -12.75 -9.80
C GLU A 156 15.99 -12.46 -11.00
N LYS A 157 16.58 -11.96 -12.08
CA LYS A 157 15.86 -11.66 -13.31
C LYS A 157 15.22 -12.91 -13.90
N GLU A 158 15.97 -14.01 -13.98
CA GLU A 158 15.50 -15.28 -14.53
C GLU A 158 14.31 -15.83 -13.71
N VAL A 159 14.42 -15.78 -12.38
CA VAL A 159 13.37 -16.25 -11.47
C VAL A 159 12.12 -15.39 -11.56
N TYR A 160 12.29 -14.05 -11.57
CA TYR A 160 11.16 -13.12 -11.67
C TYR A 160 10.43 -13.26 -13.02
N ASP A 161 11.17 -13.42 -14.14
CA ASP A 161 10.60 -13.66 -15.46
C ASP A 161 9.83 -14.99 -15.50
N TYR A 162 10.40 -16.04 -14.93
CA TYR A 162 9.74 -17.35 -14.88
C TYR A 162 8.39 -17.28 -14.18
N PHE A 163 8.32 -16.68 -12.99
CA PHE A 163 7.07 -16.57 -12.23
C PHE A 163 6.09 -15.57 -12.84
N LYS A 164 6.57 -14.53 -13.50
CA LYS A 164 5.73 -13.59 -14.25
C LYS A 164 5.07 -14.28 -15.44
N LEU A 165 5.81 -15.06 -16.22
CA LEU A 165 5.29 -15.86 -17.34
C LEU A 165 4.26 -16.90 -16.89
N LYS A 166 4.47 -17.52 -15.75
CA LYS A 166 3.52 -18.50 -15.16
C LYS A 166 2.32 -17.85 -14.48
N ILE A 167 2.26 -16.52 -14.43
CA ILE A 167 1.21 -15.74 -13.75
C ILE A 167 1.03 -16.18 -12.28
N ASN A 168 2.10 -16.66 -11.66
CA ASN A 168 2.06 -17.15 -10.29
C ASN A 168 2.25 -16.00 -9.29
N ARG A 169 1.14 -15.47 -8.79
CA ARG A 169 1.16 -14.39 -7.80
C ARG A 169 1.47 -14.86 -6.38
N GLN A 170 1.27 -16.13 -6.09
CA GLN A 170 1.44 -16.70 -4.74
C GLN A 170 2.89 -16.73 -4.27
N ILE A 171 3.83 -16.73 -5.21
CA ILE A 171 5.27 -16.72 -4.90
C ILE A 171 5.79 -15.33 -4.44
N ARG A 172 5.08 -14.25 -4.78
CA ARG A 172 5.53 -12.87 -4.52
C ARG A 172 5.89 -12.60 -3.05
N PRO A 173 5.08 -13.01 -2.05
CA PRO A 173 5.45 -12.81 -0.65
C PRO A 173 6.69 -13.60 -0.24
N VAL A 174 6.94 -14.76 -0.84
CA VAL A 174 8.14 -15.57 -0.55
C VAL A 174 9.37 -14.87 -1.11
N LEU A 175 9.33 -14.42 -2.37
CA LEU A 175 10.44 -13.68 -2.99
C LEU A 175 10.72 -12.39 -2.24
N LEU A 176 9.68 -11.65 -1.83
CA LEU A 176 9.84 -10.44 -1.02
C LEU A 176 10.48 -10.76 0.32
N MET A 177 10.05 -11.82 1.01
CA MET A 177 10.61 -12.23 2.30
C MET A 177 12.09 -12.61 2.19
N LEU A 178 12.47 -13.35 1.14
CA LEU A 178 13.88 -13.71 0.89
C LEU A 178 14.73 -12.44 0.68
N ARG A 179 14.23 -11.47 -0.12
CA ARG A 179 14.91 -10.19 -0.32
C ARG A 179 15.03 -9.38 0.96
N VAL A 180 13.98 -9.31 1.77
CA VAL A 180 14.00 -8.62 3.06
C VAL A 180 15.04 -9.26 3.99
N LYS A 181 15.09 -10.59 4.07
CA LYS A 181 16.06 -11.31 4.89
C LYS A 181 17.50 -11.13 4.41
N LYS A 182 17.72 -11.08 3.09
CA LYS A 182 19.01 -10.72 2.51
C LYS A 182 19.42 -9.29 2.89
N ASP A 183 18.54 -8.32 2.67
CA ASP A 183 18.77 -6.91 2.94
C ASP A 183 19.03 -6.61 4.43
N THR A 184 18.44 -7.42 5.31
CA THR A 184 18.63 -7.31 6.77
C THR A 184 19.76 -8.21 7.29
N HIS A 185 20.54 -8.83 6.41
CA HIS A 185 21.66 -9.74 6.74
C HIS A 185 21.26 -10.94 7.63
N VAL A 186 19.99 -11.36 7.59
CA VAL A 186 19.51 -12.58 8.27
C VAL A 186 19.95 -13.82 7.52
N ILE A 187 20.09 -13.73 6.19
CA ILE A 187 20.65 -14.78 5.34
C ILE A 187 21.82 -14.20 4.54
N SER A 188 22.81 -15.05 4.23
CA SER A 188 23.92 -14.68 3.35
C SER A 188 23.52 -14.58 1.90
N ASP A 189 24.33 -13.89 1.08
CA ASP A 189 24.10 -13.81 -0.36
C ASP A 189 24.10 -15.22 -1.01
N GLU A 190 25.02 -16.08 -0.61
CA GLU A 190 25.09 -17.46 -1.09
C GLU A 190 23.81 -18.26 -0.75
N LEU A 191 23.30 -18.12 0.48
CA LEU A 191 22.07 -18.79 0.87
C LEU A 191 20.87 -18.24 0.10
N TYR A 192 20.83 -16.91 -0.12
CA TYR A 192 19.80 -16.28 -0.91
C TYR A 192 19.77 -16.83 -2.35
N GLU A 193 20.92 -16.90 -3.04
CA GLU A 193 21.03 -17.43 -4.39
C GLU A 193 20.63 -18.91 -4.50
N ARG A 194 20.80 -19.68 -3.42
CA ARG A 194 20.33 -21.08 -3.38
C ARG A 194 18.83 -21.21 -3.11
N CYS A 195 18.20 -20.22 -2.52
CA CYS A 195 16.77 -20.21 -2.17
C CYS A 195 15.88 -19.61 -3.26
N ILE A 196 16.44 -18.75 -4.11
CA ILE A 196 15.72 -18.12 -5.20
C ILE A 196 15.81 -18.97 -6.46
#